data_6b665863a38e0a73aa9b47677edea5f1
#
_entry.id   6b665863a38e0a73aa9b47677edea5f1
#
_cell.length_a   1.000
_cell.length_b   1.000
_cell.length_c   1.000
_cell.angle_alpha   90.00
_cell.angle_beta   90.00
_cell.angle_gamma   90.00
#
_symmetry.space_group_name_H-M   'P 1'
#
loop_
_entity.id
_entity.type
_entity.pdbx_description
1 polymer ?
#
loop_
_entity_poly.entity_id
_entity_poly.type
_entity_poly.pdbx_seq_one_letter_code
_entity_poly.pdbx_strand_id
1 'polypeptide(L)'
;MRHGQVTLNPGNLVATLAGEPLALKPKEFALLELLLRNKGRVLPRKLIEEKLYNWDDDVSSNAVEVHVHHLRRKLGSEFIRTVHGIGYTXG
;
A
#
# COMPACT_ATOMS: atom_id res chain seq x y z
N MET A 1 -7.68 -11.15 2.12
CA MET A 1 -7.66 -10.10 3.15
C MET A 1 -8.50 -8.92 2.70
N ARG A 2 -9.05 -8.21 3.62
CA ARG A 2 -10.08 -7.24 3.30
C ARG A 2 -10.00 -6.02 4.20
N HIS A 3 -10.29 -4.85 3.63
CA HIS A 3 -10.37 -3.61 4.39
C HIS A 3 -11.35 -2.69 3.66
N GLY A 4 -12.46 -2.35 4.33
CA GLY A 4 -13.50 -1.59 3.67
C GLY A 4 -14.03 -2.36 2.48
N GLN A 5 -14.05 -1.74 1.32
CA GLN A 5 -14.52 -2.38 0.10
C GLN A 5 -13.40 -2.97 -0.75
N VAL A 6 -12.20 -3.01 -0.21
CA VAL A 6 -11.04 -3.54 -0.90
C VAL A 6 -10.78 -4.97 -0.45
N THR A 7 -10.59 -5.87 -1.40
CA THR A 7 -10.23 -7.25 -1.10
C THR A 7 -8.95 -7.58 -1.86
N LEU A 8 -8.01 -8.21 -1.17
CA LEU A 8 -6.78 -8.69 -1.79
C LEU A 8 -6.70 -10.20 -1.68
N ASN A 9 -6.23 -10.81 -2.73
CA ASN A 9 -5.88 -12.23 -2.70
C ASN A 9 -4.41 -12.37 -3.05
N PRO A 10 -3.51 -12.41 -2.05
CA PRO A 10 -2.08 -12.45 -2.36
C PRO A 10 -1.67 -13.73 -3.07
N GLY A 11 -2.42 -14.80 -2.89
CA GLY A 11 -2.07 -16.07 -3.54
C GLY A 11 -2.08 -15.98 -5.04
N ASN A 12 -2.96 -15.19 -5.63
CA ASN A 12 -2.99 -15.03 -7.08
C ASN A 12 -2.85 -13.56 -7.51
N LEU A 13 -2.48 -12.70 -6.59
CA LEU A 13 -2.21 -11.30 -6.87
C LEU A 13 -3.41 -10.57 -7.47
N VAL A 14 -4.58 -10.85 -6.93
CA VAL A 14 -5.82 -10.23 -7.40
C VAL A 14 -6.32 -9.24 -6.36
N ALA A 15 -6.71 -8.07 -6.82
CA ALA A 15 -7.33 -7.05 -5.97
C ALA A 15 -8.67 -6.66 -6.55
N THR A 16 -9.65 -6.41 -5.67
CA THR A 16 -10.94 -5.87 -6.10
C THR A 16 -11.33 -4.70 -5.22
N LEU A 17 -12.13 -3.82 -5.80
CA LEU A 17 -12.71 -2.69 -5.08
C LEU A 17 -14.21 -2.74 -5.31
N ALA A 18 -14.97 -2.90 -4.24
CA ALA A 18 -16.43 -3.04 -4.33
C ALA A 18 -16.84 -4.14 -5.30
N GLY A 19 -16.10 -5.23 -5.29
CA GLY A 19 -16.37 -6.38 -6.14
C GLY A 19 -15.86 -6.29 -7.56
N GLU A 20 -15.28 -5.16 -7.97
CA GLU A 20 -14.78 -4.97 -9.32
C GLU A 20 -13.27 -5.14 -9.36
N PRO A 21 -12.73 -5.74 -10.41
CA PRO A 21 -11.28 -5.89 -10.48
C PRO A 21 -10.56 -4.55 -10.41
N LEU A 22 -9.46 -4.52 -9.70
CA LEU A 22 -8.67 -3.33 -9.51
C LEU A 22 -7.27 -3.58 -10.04
N ALA A 23 -6.85 -2.82 -11.03
CA ALA A 23 -5.53 -3.00 -11.62
C ALA A 23 -4.49 -2.28 -10.78
N LEU A 24 -3.54 -3.02 -10.26
CA LEU A 24 -2.46 -2.47 -9.44
C LEU A 24 -1.12 -2.90 -10.01
N LYS A 25 -0.17 -2.01 -9.99
CA LYS A 25 1.20 -2.37 -10.32
C LYS A 25 1.80 -3.19 -9.17
N PRO A 26 2.85 -3.97 -9.44
CA PRO A 26 3.38 -4.86 -8.39
C PRO A 26 3.76 -4.17 -7.10
N LYS A 27 4.41 -3.02 -7.16
CA LYS A 27 4.77 -2.32 -5.92
C LYS A 27 3.56 -1.74 -5.21
N GLU A 28 2.55 -1.34 -5.96
CA GLU A 28 1.29 -0.87 -5.36
C GLU A 28 0.59 -2.01 -4.64
N PHE A 29 0.56 -3.18 -5.26
CA PHE A 29 -0.04 -4.35 -4.63
C PHE A 29 0.72 -4.71 -3.36
N ALA A 30 2.05 -4.71 -3.43
CA ALA A 30 2.87 -5.06 -2.28
C ALA A 30 2.66 -4.08 -1.13
N LEU A 31 2.57 -2.79 -1.44
CA LEU A 31 2.32 -1.80 -0.39
C LEU A 31 0.94 -2.00 0.23
N LEU A 32 -0.06 -2.21 -0.60
CA LEU A 32 -1.41 -2.42 -0.09
C LEU A 32 -1.48 -3.66 0.79
N GLU A 33 -0.85 -4.74 0.35
CA GLU A 33 -0.79 -5.96 1.14
C GLU A 33 -0.12 -5.71 2.49
N LEU A 34 0.99 -4.98 2.48
CA LEU A 34 1.71 -4.69 3.71
C LEU A 34 0.84 -3.90 4.68
N LEU A 35 0.13 -2.90 4.17
CA LEU A 35 -0.75 -2.10 5.03
C LEU A 35 -1.89 -2.94 5.60
N LEU A 36 -2.47 -3.81 4.79
CA LEU A 36 -3.59 -4.62 5.26
C LEU A 36 -3.15 -5.68 6.27
N ARG A 37 -1.94 -6.21 6.12
CA ARG A 37 -1.43 -7.17 7.09
C ARG A 37 -1.14 -6.52 8.44
N ASN A 38 -1.02 -5.20 8.45
CA ASN A 38 -0.66 -4.45 9.65
C ASN A 38 -1.72 -3.42 10.02
N LYS A 39 -2.99 -3.77 9.84
CA LYS A 39 -4.08 -2.86 10.18
C LYS A 39 -3.94 -2.40 11.63
N GLY A 40 -4.23 -1.13 11.84
CA GLY A 40 -4.15 -0.56 13.17
C GLY A 40 -2.76 -0.12 13.58
N ARG A 41 -1.76 -0.36 12.73
CA ARG A 41 -0.40 0.05 13.01
C ARG A 41 0.04 1.07 12.02
N VAL A 42 0.88 1.99 12.47
CA VAL A 42 1.50 2.97 11.60
C VAL A 42 2.85 2.42 11.15
N LEU A 43 3.04 2.32 9.85
CA LEU A 43 4.28 1.76 9.30
C LEU A 43 5.20 2.90 8.90
N PRO A 44 6.41 2.98 9.48
CA PRO A 44 7.35 4.01 9.08
C PRO A 44 7.74 3.86 7.61
N ARG A 45 8.04 4.97 6.96
CA ARG A 45 8.43 4.94 5.56
C ARG A 45 9.64 4.03 5.31
N LYS A 46 10.61 4.07 6.20
CA LYS A 46 11.79 3.22 6.05
C LYS A 46 11.43 1.74 6.08
N LEU A 47 10.51 1.35 6.95
CA LEU A 47 10.08 -0.04 7.00
C LEU A 47 9.39 -0.43 5.69
N ILE A 48 8.56 0.47 5.16
CA ILE A 48 7.89 0.19 3.89
C ILE A 48 8.94 0.01 2.79
N GLU A 49 9.94 0.87 2.75
CA GLU A 49 11.00 0.73 1.75
C GLU A 49 11.69 -0.60 1.87
N GLU A 50 12.01 -1.02 3.10
CA GLU A 50 12.69 -2.29 3.31
C GLU A 50 11.88 -3.47 2.84
N LYS A 51 10.56 -3.40 3.01
CA LYS A 51 9.69 -4.51 2.62
C LYS A 51 9.42 -4.54 1.13
N LEU A 52 9.44 -3.39 0.47
CA LEU A 52 9.10 -3.32 -0.95
C LEU A 52 10.31 -3.47 -1.88
N TYR A 53 11.50 -3.15 -1.40
CA TYR A 53 12.69 -3.09 -2.25
C TYR A 53 13.81 -3.94 -1.66
N ASN A 54 14.66 -4.44 -2.54
CA ASN A 54 15.87 -5.15 -2.13
C ASN A 54 16.97 -4.13 -1.93
N TRP A 55 18.07 -4.49 -1.25
CA TRP A 55 19.17 -3.64 -0.97
C TRP A 55 19.84 -3.12 -2.19
N ASP A 56 19.87 -3.86 -3.31
CA ASP A 56 20.51 -3.40 -4.51
C ASP A 56 19.56 -2.66 -5.46
N ASP A 57 18.32 -2.43 -5.08
CA ASP A 57 17.42 -1.61 -5.87
C ASP A 57 17.79 -0.15 -5.71
N ASP A 58 17.67 0.59 -6.77
CA ASP A 58 17.91 2.02 -6.76
C ASP A 58 16.58 2.71 -6.48
N VAL A 59 16.36 3.10 -5.24
CA VAL A 59 15.07 3.61 -4.80
C VAL A 59 15.14 5.13 -4.68
N SER A 60 14.26 5.82 -5.36
CA SER A 60 14.21 7.27 -5.22
C SER A 60 13.69 7.66 -3.85
N SER A 61 14.03 8.86 -3.39
CA SER A 61 13.68 9.27 -2.04
C SER A 61 12.19 9.41 -1.84
N ASN A 62 11.42 9.58 -2.90
CA ASN A 62 9.97 9.73 -2.79
C ASN A 62 9.19 8.53 -3.31
N ALA A 63 9.83 7.36 -3.43
CA ALA A 63 9.15 6.20 -4.03
C ALA A 63 7.90 5.80 -3.26
N VAL A 64 7.98 5.76 -1.93
CA VAL A 64 6.82 5.36 -1.14
C VAL A 64 5.68 6.35 -1.33
N GLU A 65 5.98 7.64 -1.32
CA GLU A 65 4.96 8.67 -1.50
C GLU A 65 4.27 8.55 -2.86
N VAL A 66 5.03 8.19 -3.89
CA VAL A 66 4.44 8.01 -5.21
C VAL A 66 3.48 6.83 -5.22
N HIS A 67 3.87 5.72 -4.61
CA HIS A 67 2.97 4.56 -4.55
C HIS A 67 1.72 4.87 -3.73
N VAL A 68 1.86 5.61 -2.63
CA VAL A 68 0.71 6.02 -1.82
C VAL A 68 -0.20 6.92 -2.64
N HIS A 69 0.36 7.85 -3.40
CA HIS A 69 -0.43 8.74 -4.23
C HIS A 69 -1.27 7.93 -5.24
N HIS A 70 -0.64 6.98 -5.90
CA HIS A 70 -1.36 6.17 -6.89
C HIS A 70 -2.46 5.34 -6.24
N LEU A 71 -2.19 4.77 -5.07
CA LEU A 71 -3.21 4.00 -4.38
C LEU A 71 -4.37 4.89 -3.95
N ARG A 72 -4.08 6.10 -3.48
CA ARG A 72 -5.16 7.01 -3.10
C ARG A 72 -6.03 7.39 -4.28
N ARG A 73 -5.43 7.55 -5.46
CA ARG A 73 -6.23 7.85 -6.64
C ARG A 73 -7.16 6.70 -7.00
N LYS A 74 -6.73 5.48 -6.77
CA LYS A 74 -7.51 4.29 -7.12
C LYS A 74 -8.53 3.92 -6.06
N LEU A 75 -8.21 4.15 -4.79
CA LEU A 75 -9.03 3.66 -3.68
C LEU A 75 -9.75 4.76 -2.91
N GLY A 76 -9.43 6.01 -3.17
CA GLY A 76 -9.96 7.13 -2.41
C GLY A 76 -8.92 7.67 -1.45
N SER A 77 -8.97 8.99 -1.23
CA SER A 77 -7.92 9.67 -0.49
C SER A 77 -7.87 9.27 0.99
N GLU A 78 -8.95 8.70 1.50
CA GLU A 78 -9.03 8.37 2.92
C GLU A 78 -8.60 6.94 3.23
N PHE A 79 -8.32 6.14 2.19
CA PHE A 79 -7.99 4.75 2.43
C PHE A 79 -6.65 4.60 3.15
N ILE A 80 -5.67 5.44 2.81
CA ILE A 80 -4.38 5.44 3.47
C ILE A 80 -4.23 6.76 4.20
N ARG A 81 -4.00 6.70 5.51
CA ARG A 81 -3.84 7.90 6.32
C ARG A 81 -2.36 8.14 6.55
N THR A 82 -1.94 9.39 6.40
CA THR A 82 -0.58 9.79 6.72
C THR A 82 -0.53 10.17 8.19
N VAL A 83 0.45 9.63 8.91
CA VAL A 83 0.73 10.08 10.27
C VAL A 83 2.03 10.87 10.17
N HIS A 84 1.90 12.18 10.21
CA HIS A 84 3.02 13.06 9.88
C HIS A 84 4.18 12.84 10.83
N GLY A 85 5.37 12.76 10.24
CA GLY A 85 6.58 12.49 11.00
C GLY A 85 6.80 11.04 11.35
N ILE A 86 5.85 10.16 11.05
CA ILE A 86 5.98 8.74 11.41
C ILE A 86 5.82 7.84 10.19
N GLY A 87 4.66 7.87 9.51
CA GLY A 87 4.47 6.97 8.41
C GLY A 87 3.03 6.89 7.93
N TYR A 88 2.58 5.69 7.56
CA TYR A 88 1.28 5.48 6.93
C TYR A 88 0.56 4.32 7.56
N THR A 89 -0.75 4.39 7.49
CA THR A 89 -1.59 3.31 7.99
C THR A 89 -2.89 3.23 7.22
N UNK A 90 -3.46 2.25 7.15
CA UNK A 90 -4.53 2.08 6.52
C UNK A 90 -5.43 2.77 7.22
N GLY A 91 -6.28 3.39 6.70
CA GLY A 91 -7.23 4.31 7.29
C GLY A 91 -8.47 3.70 7.91
#